data_2457ac1f0c6269d62e7795d906a8a5c4
#
_entry.id   2457ac1f0c6269d62e7795d906a8a5c4
#
_cell.length_a   1.000
_cell.length_b   1.000
_cell.length_c   1.000
_cell.angle_alpha   90.00
_cell.angle_beta   90.00
_cell.angle_gamma   90.00
#
_symmetry.space_group_name_H-M   'P 1'
#
loop_
_entity.id
_entity.type
_entity.pdbx_description
1 polymer ?
#
loop_
_entity_poly.entity_id
_entity_poly.type
_entity_poly.pdbx_seq_one_letter_code
_entity_poly.pdbx_strand_id
1 'polypeptide(L)'
;MARAASRKQKKPGTDWPEEVFRALKAADVRQVAYVPDAGHTQLIRKCLADNAVRTVPLTSEQEGVAVLAGAWLGGEAGALLMQSSGAGNVINMLSIANECRFPLLMLVTMRGEWGEFNPWQVPMGQATEKALRAAGVIVHHVDDPARVGETVAAATRLAFQAGRMVAVLIGQRIVGVKDWSK
;
A
#
# COMPACT_ATOMS: atom_id res chain seq x y z
N MET A 1 4.56 44.03 15.83
CA MET A 1 5.13 42.88 16.56
C MET A 1 4.67 41.59 15.82
N ALA A 2 5.54 40.99 15.04
CA ALA A 2 5.25 39.81 14.24
C ALA A 2 5.40 38.57 15.13
N ARG A 3 4.33 37.77 15.25
CA ARG A 3 4.34 36.47 15.93
C ARG A 3 5.12 35.47 15.07
N ALA A 4 6.27 35.07 15.54
CA ALA A 4 7.04 33.98 14.94
C ALA A 4 6.23 32.67 14.99
N ALA A 5 5.89 32.13 13.84
CA ALA A 5 5.26 30.82 13.73
C ALA A 5 6.26 29.74 14.20
N SER A 6 5.96 29.10 15.31
CA SER A 6 6.72 27.97 15.85
C SER A 6 6.67 26.83 14.84
N ARG A 7 7.77 26.61 14.15
CA ARG A 7 8.04 25.45 13.32
C ARG A 7 8.14 24.24 14.26
N LYS A 8 7.06 23.49 14.44
CA LYS A 8 7.10 22.21 15.19
C LYS A 8 8.18 21.34 14.54
N GLN A 9 9.29 21.15 15.23
CA GLN A 9 10.30 20.16 14.87
C GLN A 9 9.63 18.79 14.85
N LYS A 10 9.51 18.21 13.63
CA LYS A 10 9.12 16.83 13.44
C LYS A 10 10.17 15.97 14.14
N LYS A 11 9.79 15.20 15.18
CA LYS A 11 10.68 14.16 15.74
C LYS A 11 11.24 13.34 14.57
N PRO A 12 12.49 12.84 14.64
CA PRO A 12 13.02 11.93 13.65
C PRO A 12 12.20 10.63 13.72
N GLY A 13 11.05 10.62 13.07
CA GLY A 13 10.31 9.41 12.78
C GLY A 13 10.95 8.80 11.55
N THR A 14 11.14 7.51 11.54
CA THR A 14 11.54 6.71 10.39
C THR A 14 10.78 7.18 9.16
N ASP A 15 11.51 7.48 8.08
CA ASP A 15 10.91 7.81 6.77
C ASP A 15 10.44 6.48 6.14
N TRP A 16 9.35 5.93 6.67
CA TRP A 16 8.83 4.65 6.20
C TRP A 16 8.54 4.62 4.69
N PRO A 17 8.08 5.72 4.03
CA PRO A 17 7.94 5.72 2.58
C PRO A 17 9.26 5.53 1.83
N GLU A 18 10.37 6.07 2.35
CA GLU A 18 11.70 5.83 1.79
C GLU A 18 12.15 4.38 1.98
N GLU A 19 11.93 3.82 3.17
CA GLU A 19 12.29 2.43 3.44
C GLU A 19 11.48 1.45 2.58
N VAL A 20 10.18 1.72 2.38
CA VAL A 20 9.34 0.95 1.45
C VAL A 20 9.85 1.07 0.03
N PHE A 21 10.15 2.29 -0.44
CA PHE A 21 10.68 2.49 -1.78
C PHE A 21 11.97 1.69 -2.00
N ARG A 22 12.90 1.72 -1.04
CA ARG A 22 14.14 0.91 -1.09
C ARG A 22 13.84 -0.59 -1.14
N ALA A 23 12.89 -1.08 -0.34
CA ALA A 23 12.49 -2.48 -0.33
C ALA A 23 11.92 -2.92 -1.69
N LEU A 24 11.07 -2.10 -2.32
CA LEU A 24 10.53 -2.35 -3.65
C LEU A 24 11.64 -2.38 -4.71
N LYS A 25 12.57 -1.42 -4.66
CA LYS A 25 13.73 -1.39 -5.57
C LYS A 25 14.64 -2.61 -5.40
N ALA A 26 14.93 -3.01 -4.17
CA ALA A 26 15.75 -4.19 -3.88
C ALA A 26 15.11 -5.50 -4.36
N ALA A 27 13.78 -5.53 -4.48
CA ALA A 27 13.01 -6.66 -5.00
C ALA A 27 12.77 -6.57 -6.53
N ASP A 28 13.43 -5.63 -7.22
CA ASP A 28 13.28 -5.35 -8.65
C ASP A 28 11.81 -5.09 -9.08
N VAL A 29 11.04 -4.44 -8.21
CA VAL A 29 9.69 -3.99 -8.54
C VAL A 29 9.78 -2.86 -9.55
N ARG A 30 9.30 -3.11 -10.77
CA ARG A 30 9.38 -2.18 -11.90
C ARG A 30 8.06 -1.52 -12.24
N GLN A 31 6.95 -2.05 -11.76
CA GLN A 31 5.64 -1.46 -11.95
C GLN A 31 4.94 -1.17 -10.62
N VAL A 32 4.38 0.02 -10.50
CA VAL A 32 3.57 0.42 -9.34
C VAL A 32 2.24 0.94 -9.85
N ALA A 33 1.19 0.15 -9.67
CA ALA A 33 -0.18 0.53 -9.96
C ALA A 33 -0.81 1.14 -8.69
N TYR A 34 -1.55 2.25 -8.83
CA TYR A 34 -2.09 2.93 -7.67
C TYR A 34 -3.37 3.71 -7.96
N VAL A 35 -4.29 3.73 -6.99
CA VAL A 35 -5.32 4.76 -6.91
C VAL A 35 -4.76 5.90 -6.04
N PRO A 36 -4.88 7.17 -6.47
CA PRO A 36 -4.36 8.29 -5.69
C PRO A 36 -4.89 8.31 -4.25
N ASP A 37 -4.00 8.21 -3.28
CA ASP A 37 -4.31 8.21 -1.85
C ASP A 37 -3.33 9.08 -1.05
N ALA A 38 -3.86 9.82 -0.08
CA ALA A 38 -3.07 10.70 0.77
C ALA A 38 -2.01 9.94 1.59
N GLY A 39 -2.34 8.72 2.05
CA GLY A 39 -1.42 7.88 2.83
C GLY A 39 -0.20 7.45 2.04
N HIS A 40 -0.36 7.19 0.75
CA HIS A 40 0.72 6.80 -0.14
C HIS A 40 1.42 7.96 -0.87
N THR A 41 1.00 9.21 -0.67
CA THR A 41 1.49 10.36 -1.47
C THR A 41 3.01 10.43 -1.58
N GLN A 42 3.75 10.23 -0.48
CA GLN A 42 5.21 10.31 -0.51
C GLN A 42 5.83 9.14 -1.27
N LEU A 43 5.33 7.93 -1.09
CA LEU A 43 5.79 6.75 -1.83
C LEU A 43 5.50 6.88 -3.33
N ILE A 44 4.29 7.32 -3.70
CA ILE A 44 3.92 7.56 -5.10
C ILE A 44 4.86 8.59 -5.75
N ARG A 45 5.16 9.70 -5.05
CA ARG A 45 6.10 10.72 -5.56
C ARG A 45 7.51 10.17 -5.79
N LYS A 46 8.00 9.28 -4.93
CA LYS A 46 9.30 8.63 -5.09
C LYS A 46 9.29 7.71 -6.31
N CYS A 47 8.24 6.92 -6.50
CA CYS A 47 8.09 6.06 -7.67
C CYS A 47 8.00 6.87 -8.97
N LEU A 48 7.25 7.98 -8.98
CA LEU A 48 7.14 8.89 -10.14
C LEU A 48 8.47 9.57 -10.50
N ALA A 49 9.34 9.78 -9.54
CA ALA A 49 10.64 10.42 -9.75
C ALA A 49 11.72 9.45 -10.25
N ASP A 50 11.46 8.14 -10.22
CA ASP A 50 12.42 7.11 -10.65
C ASP A 50 12.05 6.56 -12.03
N ASN A 51 12.83 6.88 -13.06
CA ASN A 51 12.60 6.43 -14.44
C ASN A 51 12.68 4.90 -14.61
N ALA A 52 13.22 4.16 -13.64
CA ALA A 52 13.25 2.70 -13.67
C ALA A 52 11.94 2.06 -13.12
N VAL A 53 11.00 2.87 -12.63
CA VAL A 53 9.70 2.43 -12.13
C VAL A 53 8.60 3.01 -13.00
N ARG A 54 7.84 2.14 -13.65
CA ARG A 54 6.61 2.54 -14.35
C ARG A 54 5.48 2.68 -13.34
N THR A 55 4.96 3.89 -13.20
CA THR A 55 3.79 4.17 -12.36
C THR A 55 2.53 4.25 -13.21
N VAL A 56 1.47 3.53 -12.80
CA VAL A 56 0.20 3.46 -13.51
C VAL A 56 -0.91 3.96 -12.59
N PRO A 57 -1.42 5.18 -12.81
CA PRO A 57 -2.61 5.64 -12.09
C PRO A 57 -3.85 4.89 -12.58
N LEU A 58 -4.67 4.46 -11.63
CA LEU A 58 -5.86 3.64 -11.86
C LEU A 58 -7.13 4.45 -11.60
N THR A 59 -8.23 4.07 -12.24
CA THR A 59 -9.56 4.57 -11.90
C THR A 59 -10.22 3.73 -10.81
N SER A 60 -9.85 2.45 -10.69
CA SER A 60 -10.29 1.53 -9.65
C SER A 60 -9.19 0.53 -9.31
N GLU A 61 -9.11 0.09 -8.06
CA GLU A 61 -8.09 -0.83 -7.57
C GLU A 61 -8.13 -2.20 -8.27
N GLN A 62 -9.30 -2.65 -8.71
CA GLN A 62 -9.44 -3.90 -9.46
C GLN A 62 -8.64 -3.91 -10.78
N GLU A 63 -8.50 -2.76 -11.43
CA GLU A 63 -7.68 -2.63 -12.64
C GLU A 63 -6.21 -2.95 -12.34
N GLY A 64 -5.74 -2.59 -11.15
CA GLY A 64 -4.38 -2.85 -10.70
C GLY A 64 -4.03 -4.33 -10.65
N VAL A 65 -4.97 -5.19 -10.28
CA VAL A 65 -4.77 -6.65 -10.30
C VAL A 65 -4.50 -7.14 -11.72
N ALA A 66 -5.29 -6.67 -12.69
CA ALA A 66 -5.12 -7.04 -14.10
C ALA A 66 -3.82 -6.47 -14.70
N VAL A 67 -3.50 -5.21 -14.41
CA VAL A 67 -2.25 -4.57 -14.86
C VAL A 67 -1.04 -5.34 -14.35
N LEU A 68 -1.03 -5.71 -13.06
CA LEU A 68 0.08 -6.42 -12.45
C LEU A 68 0.17 -7.89 -12.89
N ALA A 69 -0.96 -8.52 -13.23
CA ALA A 69 -0.96 -9.82 -13.89
C ALA A 69 -0.26 -9.73 -15.25
N GLY A 70 -0.57 -8.70 -16.06
CA GLY A 70 0.10 -8.44 -17.32
C GLY A 70 1.60 -8.16 -17.17
N ALA A 71 1.98 -7.37 -16.15
CA ALA A 71 3.39 -7.12 -15.82
C ALA A 71 4.14 -8.42 -15.51
N TRP A 72 3.56 -9.28 -14.67
CA TRP A 72 4.15 -10.57 -14.32
C TRP A 72 4.31 -11.48 -15.54
N LEU A 73 3.32 -11.57 -16.41
CA LEU A 73 3.41 -12.31 -17.67
C LEU A 73 4.49 -11.74 -18.61
N GLY A 74 4.74 -10.45 -18.53
CA GLY A 74 5.84 -9.76 -19.21
C GLY A 74 7.21 -9.90 -18.53
N GLY A 75 7.30 -10.63 -17.40
CA GLY A 75 8.54 -10.83 -16.65
C GLY A 75 8.90 -9.70 -15.68
N GLU A 76 7.96 -8.81 -15.34
CA GLU A 76 8.19 -7.70 -14.41
C GLU A 76 7.40 -7.87 -13.11
N ALA A 77 8.06 -7.67 -11.98
CA ALA A 77 7.40 -7.59 -10.68
C ALA A 77 6.71 -6.23 -10.49
N GLY A 78 5.54 -6.25 -9.83
CA GLY A 78 4.80 -5.03 -9.56
C GLY A 78 4.11 -5.01 -8.20
N ALA A 79 3.75 -3.80 -7.73
CA ALA A 79 3.04 -3.58 -6.48
C ALA A 79 1.79 -2.72 -6.68
N LEU A 80 0.70 -3.07 -5.98
CA LEU A 80 -0.54 -2.31 -5.94
C LEU A 80 -0.59 -1.47 -4.67
N LEU A 81 -0.72 -0.15 -4.83
CA LEU A 81 -0.92 0.77 -3.71
C LEU A 81 -2.40 1.17 -3.66
N MET A 82 -3.01 1.01 -2.51
CA MET A 82 -4.42 1.34 -2.32
C MET A 82 -4.72 1.73 -0.87
N GLN A 83 -5.87 2.33 -0.66
CA GLN A 83 -6.43 2.56 0.67
C GLN A 83 -7.29 1.35 1.09
N SER A 84 -7.57 1.19 2.39
CA SER A 84 -8.45 0.13 2.90
C SER A 84 -9.84 0.11 2.26
N SER A 85 -10.40 1.27 1.88
CA SER A 85 -11.66 1.33 1.11
C SER A 85 -11.56 0.65 -0.25
N GLY A 86 -10.39 0.75 -0.90
CA GLY A 86 -10.11 0.11 -2.18
C GLY A 86 -9.93 -1.41 -2.09
N ALA A 87 -9.60 -1.93 -0.91
CA ALA A 87 -9.49 -3.37 -0.71
C ALA A 87 -10.79 -4.12 -1.03
N GLY A 88 -11.94 -3.49 -0.80
CA GLY A 88 -13.24 -4.06 -1.20
C GLY A 88 -13.39 -4.24 -2.71
N ASN A 89 -12.80 -3.34 -3.50
CA ASN A 89 -12.90 -3.36 -4.97
C ASN A 89 -12.09 -4.51 -5.59
N VAL A 90 -11.05 -5.00 -4.93
CA VAL A 90 -10.19 -6.05 -5.49
C VAL A 90 -10.65 -7.46 -5.17
N ILE A 91 -11.54 -7.68 -4.20
CA ILE A 91 -11.85 -9.00 -3.64
C ILE A 91 -12.19 -10.03 -4.73
N ASN A 92 -13.11 -9.70 -5.64
CA ASN A 92 -13.45 -10.61 -6.74
C ASN A 92 -12.27 -10.83 -7.70
N MET A 93 -11.49 -9.79 -7.98
CA MET A 93 -10.37 -9.88 -8.91
C MET A 93 -9.18 -10.69 -8.37
N LEU A 94 -9.06 -10.86 -7.05
CA LEU A 94 -8.05 -11.74 -6.45
C LEU A 94 -8.20 -13.21 -6.90
N SER A 95 -9.39 -13.60 -7.36
CA SER A 95 -9.61 -14.92 -7.95
C SER A 95 -8.71 -15.17 -9.17
N ILE A 96 -8.40 -14.14 -9.96
CA ILE A 96 -7.49 -14.28 -11.12
C ILE A 96 -6.09 -14.63 -10.62
N ALA A 97 -5.60 -13.92 -9.58
CA ALA A 97 -4.28 -14.18 -9.01
C ALA A 97 -4.19 -15.61 -8.42
N ASN A 98 -5.28 -16.06 -7.80
CA ASN A 98 -5.36 -17.38 -7.19
C ASN A 98 -5.38 -18.49 -8.25
N GLU A 99 -6.29 -18.42 -9.23
CA GLU A 99 -6.47 -19.44 -10.26
C GLU A 99 -5.29 -19.48 -11.25
N CYS A 100 -4.79 -18.31 -11.66
CA CYS A 100 -3.66 -18.21 -12.57
C CYS A 100 -2.30 -18.30 -11.88
N ARG A 101 -2.26 -18.36 -10.54
CA ARG A 101 -1.06 -18.53 -9.71
C ARG A 101 0.02 -17.48 -9.95
N PHE A 102 -0.36 -16.24 -10.20
CA PHE A 102 0.63 -15.17 -10.25
C PHE A 102 0.75 -14.46 -8.88
N PRO A 103 1.96 -13.99 -8.52
CA PRO A 103 2.17 -13.25 -7.29
C PRO A 103 1.52 -11.89 -7.34
N LEU A 104 1.05 -11.40 -6.18
CA LEU A 104 0.52 -10.07 -6.05
C LEU A 104 0.98 -9.45 -4.73
N LEU A 105 1.67 -8.31 -4.81
CA LEU A 105 2.03 -7.51 -3.64
C LEU A 105 1.10 -6.32 -3.55
N MET A 106 0.43 -6.18 -2.40
CA MET A 106 -0.47 -5.07 -2.09
C MET A 106 0.03 -4.29 -0.88
N LEU A 107 0.14 -2.98 -0.99
CA LEU A 107 0.42 -2.08 0.13
C LEU A 107 -0.83 -1.26 0.39
N VAL A 108 -1.39 -1.41 1.59
CA VAL A 108 -2.71 -0.86 1.95
C VAL A 108 -2.55 0.13 3.09
N THR A 109 -2.85 1.40 2.85
CA THR A 109 -2.95 2.39 3.93
C THR A 109 -4.30 2.27 4.61
N MET A 110 -4.28 2.04 5.91
CA MET A 110 -5.51 1.79 6.65
C MET A 110 -6.24 3.07 7.04
N ARG A 111 -7.56 3.02 6.92
CA ARG A 111 -8.54 3.99 7.40
C ARG A 111 -9.62 3.22 8.17
N GLY A 112 -10.36 3.92 9.02
CA GLY A 112 -11.48 3.31 9.75
C GLY A 112 -11.07 2.45 10.94
N GLU A 113 -9.81 2.50 11.38
CA GLU A 113 -9.28 1.72 12.50
C GLU A 113 -9.15 2.55 13.78
N TRP A 114 -8.60 3.76 13.66
CA TRP A 114 -8.25 4.57 14.82
C TRP A 114 -8.46 6.06 14.56
N GLY A 115 -9.28 6.70 15.40
CA GLY A 115 -9.54 8.13 15.29
C GLY A 115 -10.18 8.57 13.99
N GLU A 116 -10.84 7.68 13.26
CA GLU A 116 -11.48 7.98 11.98
C GLU A 116 -12.75 8.79 12.20
N PHE A 117 -12.80 10.00 11.62
CA PHE A 117 -13.97 10.85 11.68
C PHE A 117 -14.98 10.59 10.56
N ASN A 118 -14.52 10.00 9.43
CA ASN A 118 -15.39 9.71 8.30
C ASN A 118 -16.06 8.34 8.46
N PRO A 119 -17.37 8.29 8.79
CA PRO A 119 -18.05 7.03 9.05
C PRO A 119 -18.07 6.09 7.85
N TRP A 120 -17.95 6.63 6.63
CA TRP A 120 -17.87 5.84 5.40
C TRP A 120 -16.65 4.91 5.36
N GLN A 121 -15.54 5.28 6.00
CA GLN A 121 -14.31 4.50 6.02
C GLN A 121 -14.33 3.36 7.03
N VAL A 122 -15.17 3.45 8.05
CA VAL A 122 -15.14 2.52 9.20
C VAL A 122 -15.48 1.07 8.81
N PRO A 123 -16.58 0.79 8.07
CA PRO A 123 -16.94 -0.59 7.77
C PRO A 123 -15.85 -1.35 7.02
N MET A 124 -15.28 -0.74 5.97
CA MET A 124 -14.24 -1.40 5.18
C MET A 124 -12.90 -1.45 5.94
N GLY A 125 -12.57 -0.41 6.73
CA GLY A 125 -11.40 -0.43 7.60
C GLY A 125 -11.40 -1.63 8.55
N GLN A 126 -12.54 -1.92 9.17
CA GLN A 126 -12.72 -3.07 10.08
C GLN A 126 -12.77 -4.42 9.35
N ALA A 127 -13.19 -4.45 8.09
CA ALA A 127 -13.34 -5.67 7.30
C ALA A 127 -12.09 -6.06 6.50
N THR A 128 -11.21 -5.10 6.15
CA THR A 128 -10.13 -5.27 5.18
C THR A 128 -9.27 -6.50 5.43
N GLU A 129 -8.73 -6.66 6.63
CA GLU A 129 -7.87 -7.82 6.93
C GLU A 129 -8.61 -9.14 6.76
N LYS A 130 -9.83 -9.23 7.29
CA LYS A 130 -10.65 -10.44 7.23
C LYS A 130 -11.04 -10.79 5.80
N ALA A 131 -11.42 -9.79 5.00
CA ALA A 131 -11.82 -9.97 3.61
C ALA A 131 -10.63 -10.45 2.75
N LEU A 132 -9.45 -9.83 2.89
CA LEU A 132 -8.25 -10.25 2.19
C LEU A 132 -7.80 -11.66 2.58
N ARG A 133 -7.82 -12.00 3.87
CA ARG A 133 -7.51 -13.36 4.34
C ARG A 133 -8.49 -14.40 3.80
N ALA A 134 -9.79 -14.10 3.79
CA ALA A 134 -10.81 -14.97 3.23
C ALA A 134 -10.62 -15.20 1.73
N ALA A 135 -10.05 -14.22 1.00
CA ALA A 135 -9.69 -14.33 -0.41
C ALA A 135 -8.31 -15.01 -0.65
N GLY A 136 -7.70 -15.60 0.38
CA GLY A 136 -6.43 -16.35 0.26
C GLY A 136 -5.17 -15.49 0.32
N VAL A 137 -5.25 -14.22 0.70
CA VAL A 137 -4.10 -13.32 0.82
C VAL A 137 -3.39 -13.54 2.16
N ILE A 138 -2.05 -13.61 2.13
CA ILE A 138 -1.22 -13.51 3.33
C ILE A 138 -1.17 -12.04 3.76
N VAL A 139 -1.64 -11.75 4.98
CA VAL A 139 -1.75 -10.37 5.46
C VAL A 139 -0.81 -10.13 6.63
N HIS A 140 0.00 -9.10 6.50
CA HIS A 140 0.83 -8.54 7.57
C HIS A 140 0.30 -7.15 7.94
N HIS A 141 -0.03 -6.95 9.22
CA HIS A 141 -0.44 -5.65 9.74
C HIS A 141 0.74 -5.02 10.50
N VAL A 142 1.01 -3.74 10.27
CA VAL A 142 2.09 -3.00 10.91
C VAL A 142 1.61 -1.65 11.44
N ASP A 143 1.80 -1.44 12.75
CA ASP A 143 1.43 -0.21 13.48
C ASP A 143 2.66 0.58 13.99
N ASP A 144 3.85 0.05 13.77
CA ASP A 144 5.12 0.72 14.11
C ASP A 144 5.80 1.21 12.82
N PRO A 145 5.99 2.52 12.64
CA PRO A 145 6.64 3.07 11.45
C PRO A 145 8.07 2.55 11.25
N ALA A 146 8.78 2.16 12.31
CA ALA A 146 10.12 1.60 12.21
C ALA A 146 10.15 0.20 11.58
N ARG A 147 9.02 -0.49 11.55
CA ARG A 147 8.91 -1.87 11.05
C ARG A 147 8.33 -1.97 9.65
N VAL A 148 7.85 -0.86 9.07
CA VAL A 148 7.18 -0.90 7.76
C VAL A 148 8.13 -1.40 6.67
N GLY A 149 9.36 -0.87 6.61
CA GLY A 149 10.35 -1.24 5.60
C GLY A 149 10.72 -2.72 5.65
N GLU A 150 11.03 -3.25 6.84
CA GLU A 150 11.36 -4.67 7.01
C GLU A 150 10.17 -5.60 6.66
N THR A 151 8.95 -5.19 7.04
CA THR A 151 7.73 -5.94 6.74
C THR A 151 7.49 -6.01 5.24
N VAL A 152 7.66 -4.88 4.52
CA VAL A 152 7.53 -4.86 3.06
C VAL A 152 8.62 -5.70 2.41
N ALA A 153 9.86 -5.64 2.88
CA ALA A 153 10.95 -6.49 2.36
C ALA A 153 10.68 -8.00 2.56
N ALA A 154 10.05 -8.38 3.67
CA ALA A 154 9.60 -9.76 3.88
C ALA A 154 8.45 -10.13 2.94
N ALA A 155 7.48 -9.22 2.77
CA ALA A 155 6.34 -9.40 1.88
C ALA A 155 6.74 -9.56 0.40
N THR A 156 7.75 -8.80 -0.08
CA THR A 156 8.27 -8.97 -1.46
C THR A 156 8.83 -10.36 -1.70
N ARG A 157 9.55 -10.93 -0.72
CA ARG A 157 10.07 -12.31 -0.82
C ARG A 157 8.95 -13.34 -0.88
N LEU A 158 7.93 -13.20 -0.02
CA LEU A 158 6.76 -14.08 -0.05
C LEU A 158 5.99 -13.96 -1.36
N ALA A 159 5.84 -12.74 -1.88
CA ALA A 159 5.16 -12.53 -3.15
C ALA A 159 5.97 -13.13 -4.31
N PHE A 160 7.16 -12.64 -4.56
CA PHE A 160 7.85 -12.90 -5.83
C PHE A 160 8.73 -14.17 -5.82
N GLN A 161 9.23 -14.62 -4.66
CA GLN A 161 10.03 -15.86 -4.57
C GLN A 161 9.17 -17.07 -4.22
N ALA A 162 8.12 -16.91 -3.38
CA ALA A 162 7.24 -18.00 -3.01
C ALA A 162 5.91 -18.03 -3.82
N GLY A 163 5.69 -17.08 -4.74
CA GLY A 163 4.53 -17.05 -5.63
C GLY A 163 3.21 -16.83 -4.89
N ARG A 164 3.14 -15.85 -3.97
CA ARG A 164 1.96 -15.64 -3.12
C ARG A 164 1.29 -14.29 -3.35
N MET A 165 0.01 -14.23 -3.04
CA MET A 165 -0.69 -12.97 -2.82
C MET A 165 -0.38 -12.49 -1.40
N VAL A 166 0.19 -11.30 -1.25
CA VAL A 166 0.59 -10.73 0.04
C VAL A 166 0.10 -9.29 0.16
N ALA A 167 -0.45 -8.94 1.29
CA ALA A 167 -0.82 -7.58 1.63
C ALA A 167 -0.09 -7.11 2.90
N VAL A 168 0.45 -5.89 2.86
CA VAL A 168 0.94 -5.19 4.04
C VAL A 168 -0.04 -4.08 4.36
N LEU A 169 -0.72 -4.18 5.50
CA LEU A 169 -1.62 -3.17 6.03
C LEU A 169 -0.80 -2.19 6.88
N ILE A 170 -0.69 -0.96 6.40
CA ILE A 170 0.01 0.12 7.11
C ILE A 170 -1.03 0.84 7.97
N GLY A 171 -0.98 0.61 9.28
CA GLY A 171 -2.00 1.00 10.25
C GLY A 171 -2.26 2.51 10.27
N GLN A 172 -3.49 2.88 10.63
CA GLN A 172 -3.91 4.29 10.64
C GLN A 172 -3.11 5.13 11.65
N ARG A 173 -2.54 4.54 12.69
CA ARG A 173 -1.64 5.22 13.63
C ARG A 173 -0.36 5.75 12.95
N ILE A 174 0.11 5.08 11.90
CA ILE A 174 1.26 5.48 11.08
C ILE A 174 0.85 6.54 10.05
N VAL A 175 -0.25 6.28 9.34
CA VAL A 175 -0.77 7.15 8.26
C VAL A 175 -1.27 8.47 8.81
N GLY A 176 -1.83 8.44 10.02
CA GLY A 176 -2.44 9.59 10.69
C GLY A 176 -3.92 9.79 10.37
N VAL A 177 -4.54 10.67 11.10
CA VAL A 177 -5.93 11.07 10.94
C VAL A 177 -5.98 12.39 10.18
N LYS A 178 -6.89 12.51 9.22
CA LYS A 178 -7.13 13.81 8.54
C LYS A 178 -7.81 14.76 9.52
N ASP A 179 -7.28 15.98 9.59
CA ASP A 179 -7.88 17.08 10.33
C ASP A 179 -8.45 18.08 9.33
N TRP A 180 -9.77 18.22 9.31
CA TRP A 180 -10.49 19.14 8.40
C TRP A 180 -10.76 20.50 9.04
N SER A 181 -10.27 20.73 10.26
CA SER A 181 -10.40 22.02 10.95
C SER A 181 -9.36 23.06 10.50
N LYS A 182 -8.60 22.76 9.45
CA LYS A 182 -7.57 23.64 8.89
C LYS A 182 -7.85 23.97 7.44
#